data_09b844921c42e290e393a25f05d77e79
#
_entry.id   09b844921c42e290e393a25f05d77e79
#
_cell.length_a   1.000
_cell.length_b   1.000
_cell.length_c   1.000
_cell.angle_alpha   90.00
_cell.angle_beta   90.00
_cell.angle_gamma   90.00
#
_symmetry.space_group_name_H-M   'P 1'
#
loop_
_entity.id
_entity.type
_entity.pdbx_description
1 polymer ?
#
loop_
_entity_poly.entity_id
_entity_poly.type
_entity_poly.pdbx_seq_one_letter_code
_entity_poly.pdbx_strand_id
1 'polypeptide(L)'
;MSEPLTVAPEGVVDESPQPAVEPSSPPAFLAGLSAYPGMSCGTVLLFSSADLEVPQFFIDKTAVRGECQRLRMAISAVDKQLTALADRLEDEEMPAEASTFVDVHRMILKDPTLLNDTLDIIRSKLVNAEWALSLRLEQTRREFDQIDDAYLRERVKDIAHVVQRVQRLLAGRRSDASLEDVETVADKVILVVDQLDPTGMLQLRERDDLDIVGIVLEEGSITSHAAILAHGFEIPTLVGVTGAREELHNGQRVLVNADENRLEL
;
A
#
# COMPACT_ATOMS: atom_id res chain seq x y z
N MET A 1 56.06 5.40 -80.08
CA MET A 1 56.33 6.10 -78.84
C MET A 1 54.96 6.60 -78.34
N SER A 2 54.36 5.94 -77.49
CA SER A 2 53.19 6.43 -76.74
C SER A 2 53.07 5.59 -75.49
N GLU A 3 53.23 6.23 -74.34
CA GLU A 3 53.15 5.62 -73.02
C GLU A 3 51.72 5.26 -72.67
N PRO A 4 51.50 4.21 -71.93
CA PRO A 4 50.16 3.89 -71.40
C PRO A 4 49.90 4.64 -70.09
N LEU A 5 48.73 5.27 -70.03
CA LEU A 5 48.13 5.90 -68.86
C LEU A 5 47.77 4.82 -67.80
N THR A 6 48.37 4.93 -66.63
CA THR A 6 48.08 4.14 -65.46
C THR A 6 46.81 4.73 -64.75
N VAL A 7 45.73 3.94 -64.70
CA VAL A 7 44.58 4.26 -63.93
C VAL A 7 44.78 3.78 -62.48
N ALA A 8 44.69 4.68 -61.51
CA ALA A 8 44.73 4.37 -60.09
C ALA A 8 43.42 3.70 -59.65
N PRO A 9 43.44 2.74 -58.70
CA PRO A 9 42.24 2.13 -58.20
C PRO A 9 41.50 3.07 -57.19
N GLU A 10 40.17 3.16 -57.38
CA GLU A 10 39.28 3.88 -56.49
C GLU A 10 39.28 3.33 -55.08
N GLY A 11 39.08 4.28 -54.13
CA GLY A 11 39.22 4.06 -52.71
C GLY A 11 38.24 3.02 -52.14
N VAL A 12 38.80 2.16 -51.30
CA VAL A 12 38.09 1.30 -50.39
C VAL A 12 37.45 2.19 -49.35
N VAL A 13 36.11 2.21 -49.29
CA VAL A 13 35.34 2.85 -48.22
C VAL A 13 35.50 1.97 -46.98
N ASP A 14 36.22 2.48 -45.99
CA ASP A 14 36.38 1.87 -44.67
C ASP A 14 35.03 1.96 -43.94
N GLU A 15 34.21 0.90 -44.00
CA GLU A 15 33.05 0.70 -43.13
C GLU A 15 33.57 0.28 -41.74
N SER A 16 33.96 1.27 -40.95
CA SER A 16 34.11 1.06 -39.51
C SER A 16 32.77 0.65 -38.92
N PRO A 17 32.66 -0.44 -38.15
CA PRO A 17 31.41 -0.85 -37.52
C PRO A 17 30.98 0.24 -36.53
N GLN A 18 29.75 0.75 -36.71
CA GLN A 18 29.11 1.61 -35.73
C GLN A 18 29.08 0.89 -34.38
N PRO A 19 29.46 1.55 -33.29
CA PRO A 19 29.35 0.95 -31.96
C PRO A 19 27.89 0.52 -31.73
N ALA A 20 27.73 -0.73 -31.35
CA ALA A 20 26.41 -1.24 -30.92
C ALA A 20 25.87 -0.32 -29.81
N VAL A 21 24.66 0.19 -30.02
CA VAL A 21 23.95 0.91 -28.99
C VAL A 21 23.71 -0.11 -27.87
N GLU A 22 24.47 -0.01 -26.81
CA GLU A 22 24.20 -0.78 -25.59
C GLU A 22 22.77 -0.50 -25.15
N PRO A 23 22.01 -1.50 -24.68
CA PRO A 23 20.68 -1.27 -24.15
C PRO A 23 20.81 -0.25 -23.03
N SER A 24 20.07 0.85 -23.15
CA SER A 24 20.04 1.90 -22.15
C SER A 24 19.79 1.27 -20.78
N SER A 25 20.72 1.47 -19.85
CA SER A 25 20.54 1.11 -18.45
C SER A 25 19.16 1.59 -17.99
N PRO A 26 18.45 0.82 -17.16
CA PRO A 26 17.16 1.26 -16.63
C PRO A 26 17.30 2.67 -16.04
N PRO A 27 16.24 3.49 -16.07
CA PRO A 27 16.34 4.85 -15.56
C PRO A 27 16.88 4.82 -14.13
N ALA A 28 17.88 5.63 -13.87
CA ALA A 28 18.52 5.70 -12.56
C ALA A 28 17.57 6.27 -11.47
N PHE A 29 16.31 6.52 -11.81
CA PHE A 29 15.29 6.99 -10.89
C PHE A 29 13.88 6.59 -11.35
N LEU A 30 12.96 6.49 -10.37
CA LEU A 30 11.52 6.37 -10.59
C LEU A 30 10.84 7.70 -10.24
N ALA A 31 9.89 8.12 -11.07
CA ALA A 31 9.14 9.36 -10.86
C ALA A 31 7.95 9.12 -9.93
N GLY A 32 7.66 10.11 -9.07
CA GLY A 32 6.50 10.14 -8.19
C GLY A 32 5.98 11.56 -8.01
N LEU A 33 5.13 11.77 -7.02
CA LEU A 33 4.68 13.08 -6.59
C LEU A 33 5.04 13.27 -5.12
N SER A 34 5.57 14.43 -4.76
CA SER A 34 5.90 14.75 -3.37
C SER A 34 4.62 14.92 -2.55
N ALA A 35 4.45 14.10 -1.53
CA ALA A 35 3.42 14.26 -0.51
C ALA A 35 3.95 15.03 0.70
N TYR A 36 5.23 14.81 1.05
CA TYR A 36 5.97 15.63 2.01
C TYR A 36 7.39 15.84 1.48
N PRO A 37 7.89 17.09 1.44
CA PRO A 37 9.18 17.43 0.86
C PRO A 37 10.36 16.92 1.71
N GLY A 38 11.53 16.93 1.11
CA GLY A 38 12.78 16.56 1.75
C GLY A 38 13.51 15.43 1.04
N MET A 39 14.70 15.13 1.55
CA MET A 39 15.54 14.05 1.04
C MET A 39 15.91 13.08 2.15
N SER A 40 15.84 11.79 1.87
CA SER A 40 16.26 10.75 2.79
C SER A 40 16.90 9.57 2.06
N CYS A 41 17.99 9.07 2.64
CA CYS A 41 18.68 7.88 2.12
C CYS A 41 18.56 6.75 3.13
N GLY A 42 18.17 5.59 2.65
CA GLY A 42 17.99 4.42 3.50
C GLY A 42 17.94 3.11 2.72
N THR A 43 17.62 2.06 3.44
CA THR A 43 17.50 0.70 2.91
C THR A 43 16.03 0.39 2.66
N VAL A 44 15.74 -0.11 1.48
CA VAL A 44 14.38 -0.48 1.06
C VAL A 44 13.83 -1.60 1.93
N LEU A 45 12.64 -1.38 2.44
CA LEU A 45 11.76 -2.37 3.04
C LEU A 45 10.48 -2.43 2.21
N LEU A 46 10.34 -3.49 1.42
CA LEU A 46 9.11 -3.75 0.67
C LEU A 46 8.05 -4.30 1.61
N PHE A 47 6.93 -3.63 1.66
CA PHE A 47 5.78 -4.06 2.42
C PHE A 47 4.55 -4.14 1.50
N SER A 48 3.78 -5.23 1.59
CA SER A 48 2.54 -5.37 0.85
C SER A 48 1.35 -5.32 1.80
N SER A 49 0.48 -4.35 1.58
CA SER A 49 -0.81 -4.31 2.26
C SER A 49 -1.84 -5.23 1.61
N ALA A 50 -1.58 -5.66 0.37
CA ALA A 50 -2.56 -6.28 -0.51
C ALA A 50 -2.68 -7.81 -0.40
N ASP A 51 -1.68 -8.53 0.13
CA ASP A 51 -1.67 -9.98 0.09
C ASP A 51 -2.43 -10.64 1.25
N LEU A 52 -3.65 -10.18 1.49
CA LEU A 52 -4.58 -10.96 2.30
C LEU A 52 -5.26 -11.99 1.39
N GLU A 53 -4.67 -13.17 1.23
CA GLU A 53 -5.44 -14.32 0.77
C GLU A 53 -6.55 -14.56 1.80
N VAL A 54 -7.75 -14.07 1.46
CA VAL A 54 -8.94 -14.28 2.29
C VAL A 54 -9.38 -15.72 2.16
N PRO A 55 -9.32 -16.55 3.23
CA PRO A 55 -9.77 -17.92 3.17
C PRO A 55 -11.24 -17.98 2.78
N GLN A 56 -11.57 -18.80 1.79
CA GLN A 56 -12.95 -18.97 1.31
C GLN A 56 -13.34 -20.45 1.37
N PHE A 57 -14.21 -20.80 2.32
CA PHE A 57 -14.69 -22.17 2.45
C PHE A 57 -16.13 -22.21 2.97
N PHE A 58 -16.82 -23.31 2.62
CA PHE A 58 -18.14 -23.60 3.15
C PHE A 58 -18.06 -24.19 4.55
N ILE A 59 -19.04 -23.88 5.37
CA ILE A 59 -19.17 -24.37 6.75
C ILE A 59 -20.41 -25.22 6.92
N ASP A 60 -20.38 -26.11 7.90
CA ASP A 60 -21.56 -26.85 8.31
C ASP A 60 -22.53 -25.97 9.12
N LYS A 61 -23.82 -26.33 9.11
CA LYS A 61 -24.85 -25.62 9.88
C LYS A 61 -24.52 -25.52 11.38
N THR A 62 -23.81 -26.50 11.92
CA THR A 62 -23.36 -26.52 13.32
C THR A 62 -22.30 -25.49 13.61
N ALA A 63 -21.47 -25.11 12.64
CA ALA A 63 -20.41 -24.12 12.76
C ALA A 63 -20.89 -22.66 12.65
N VAL A 64 -22.09 -22.44 12.09
CA VAL A 64 -22.64 -21.08 11.87
C VAL A 64 -22.60 -20.21 13.12
N ARG A 65 -22.95 -20.77 14.29
CA ARG A 65 -22.91 -19.99 15.55
C ARG A 65 -21.50 -19.57 15.91
N GLY A 66 -20.53 -20.44 15.69
CA GLY A 66 -19.10 -20.16 15.93
C GLY A 66 -18.59 -19.04 15.02
N GLU A 67 -18.88 -19.14 13.72
CA GLU A 67 -18.48 -18.11 12.74
C GLU A 67 -19.11 -16.74 13.03
N CYS A 68 -20.40 -16.71 13.36
CA CYS A 68 -21.08 -15.48 13.79
C CYS A 68 -20.44 -14.87 15.05
N GLN A 69 -19.96 -15.70 15.97
CA GLN A 69 -19.28 -15.24 17.18
C GLN A 69 -17.86 -14.72 16.85
N ARG A 70 -17.10 -15.42 16.00
CA ARG A 70 -15.80 -14.98 15.52
C ARG A 70 -15.89 -13.59 14.90
N LEU A 71 -16.85 -13.37 13.98
CA LEU A 71 -17.08 -12.07 13.36
C LEU A 71 -17.31 -10.96 14.39
N ARG A 72 -18.24 -11.18 15.36
CA ARG A 72 -18.51 -10.19 16.39
C ARG A 72 -17.30 -9.87 17.25
N MET A 73 -16.52 -10.88 17.60
CA MET A 73 -15.29 -10.69 18.38
C MET A 73 -14.25 -9.90 17.60
N ALA A 74 -14.09 -10.19 16.31
CA ALA A 74 -13.17 -9.47 15.44
C ALA A 74 -13.56 -8.00 15.29
N ILE A 75 -14.83 -7.71 15.01
CA ILE A 75 -15.34 -6.33 14.94
C ILE A 75 -15.10 -5.57 16.25
N SER A 76 -15.41 -6.21 17.40
CA SER A 76 -15.17 -5.59 18.71
C SER A 76 -13.69 -5.34 18.99
N ALA A 77 -12.82 -6.22 18.57
CA ALA A 77 -11.38 -6.06 18.75
C ALA A 77 -10.82 -4.94 17.85
N VAL A 78 -11.28 -4.84 16.60
CA VAL A 78 -10.93 -3.73 15.70
C VAL A 78 -11.42 -2.38 16.25
N ASP A 79 -12.66 -2.32 16.81
CA ASP A 79 -13.15 -1.07 17.43
C ASP A 79 -12.25 -0.63 18.60
N LYS A 80 -11.81 -1.56 19.43
CA LYS A 80 -10.85 -1.27 20.51
C LYS A 80 -9.52 -0.76 19.99
N GLN A 81 -8.97 -1.36 18.93
CA GLN A 81 -7.74 -0.91 18.31
C GLN A 81 -7.88 0.51 17.75
N LEU A 82 -8.98 0.79 17.04
CA LEU A 82 -9.25 2.13 16.50
C LEU A 82 -9.47 3.16 17.61
N THR A 83 -10.09 2.76 18.74
CA THR A 83 -10.26 3.65 19.90
C THR A 83 -8.90 4.01 20.51
N ALA A 84 -8.07 3.02 20.78
CA ALA A 84 -6.72 3.26 21.32
C ALA A 84 -5.87 4.12 20.37
N LEU A 85 -6.09 3.98 19.06
CA LEU A 85 -5.42 4.80 18.05
C LEU A 85 -5.92 6.26 18.09
N ALA A 86 -7.24 6.49 18.21
CA ALA A 86 -7.78 7.84 18.32
C ALA A 86 -7.23 8.57 19.56
N ASP A 87 -7.18 7.87 20.71
CA ASP A 87 -6.64 8.42 21.96
C ASP A 87 -5.17 8.87 21.80
N ARG A 88 -4.35 8.10 21.08
CA ARG A 88 -2.94 8.45 20.81
C ARG A 88 -2.78 9.63 19.87
N LEU A 89 -3.60 9.69 18.81
CA LEU A 89 -3.55 10.83 17.87
C LEU A 89 -3.84 12.16 18.55
N GLU A 90 -4.69 12.14 19.59
CA GLU A 90 -4.95 13.32 20.42
C GLU A 90 -3.73 13.65 21.30
N ASP A 91 -3.08 12.65 21.90
CA ASP A 91 -1.90 12.83 22.77
C ASP A 91 -0.68 13.34 21.99
N GLU A 92 -0.51 12.93 20.73
CA GLU A 92 0.63 13.29 19.88
C GLU A 92 0.44 14.59 19.08
N GLU A 93 -0.64 15.35 19.33
CA GLU A 93 -0.98 16.60 18.61
C GLU A 93 -0.97 16.43 17.07
N MET A 94 -1.39 15.25 16.58
CA MET A 94 -1.42 14.94 15.16
C MET A 94 -2.45 15.80 14.40
N PRO A 95 -2.29 15.98 13.06
CA PRO A 95 -3.26 16.73 12.26
C PRO A 95 -4.70 16.22 12.49
N ALA A 96 -5.65 17.15 12.61
CA ALA A 96 -7.06 16.84 12.89
C ALA A 96 -7.69 15.89 11.84
N GLU A 97 -7.14 15.88 10.64
CA GLU A 97 -7.53 14.99 9.55
C GLU A 97 -7.29 13.52 9.90
N ALA A 98 -6.21 13.21 10.63
CA ALA A 98 -5.88 11.85 11.07
C ALA A 98 -6.93 11.33 12.06
N SER A 99 -7.33 12.14 13.03
CA SER A 99 -8.40 11.81 14.00
C SER A 99 -9.73 11.62 13.28
N THR A 100 -10.08 12.53 12.36
CA THR A 100 -11.31 12.43 11.55
C THR A 100 -11.37 11.12 10.78
N PHE A 101 -10.24 10.68 10.22
CA PHE A 101 -10.18 9.42 9.48
C PHE A 101 -10.47 8.20 10.38
N VAL A 102 -9.86 8.16 11.56
CA VAL A 102 -10.11 7.08 12.53
C VAL A 102 -11.58 7.06 12.96
N ASP A 103 -12.19 8.22 13.15
CA ASP A 103 -13.60 8.33 13.51
C ASP A 103 -14.54 7.83 12.40
N VAL A 104 -14.23 8.13 11.13
CA VAL A 104 -14.96 7.58 9.98
C VAL A 104 -14.88 6.06 9.95
N HIS A 105 -13.70 5.47 10.17
CA HIS A 105 -13.54 4.01 10.21
C HIS A 105 -14.31 3.39 11.38
N ARG A 106 -14.31 4.02 12.55
CA ARG A 106 -15.11 3.58 13.70
C ARG A 106 -16.61 3.67 13.42
N MET A 107 -17.06 4.73 12.73
CA MET A 107 -18.45 4.89 12.33
C MET A 107 -18.89 3.77 11.36
N ILE A 108 -18.06 3.46 10.34
CA ILE A 108 -18.30 2.35 9.41
C ILE A 108 -18.38 1.02 10.15
N LEU A 109 -17.44 0.78 11.07
CA LEU A 109 -17.39 -0.47 11.84
C LEU A 109 -18.60 -0.65 12.75
N LYS A 110 -19.16 0.44 13.28
CA LYS A 110 -20.35 0.46 14.14
C LYS A 110 -21.66 0.46 13.37
N ASP A 111 -21.62 0.55 12.04
CA ASP A 111 -22.82 0.46 11.23
C ASP A 111 -23.47 -0.92 11.41
N PRO A 112 -24.71 -0.98 11.93
CA PRO A 112 -25.42 -2.25 12.09
C PRO A 112 -25.59 -3.03 10.79
N THR A 113 -25.63 -2.33 9.65
CA THR A 113 -25.79 -2.93 8.31
C THR A 113 -24.59 -3.81 7.98
N LEU A 114 -23.36 -3.33 8.21
CA LEU A 114 -22.15 -4.13 7.96
C LEU A 114 -22.18 -5.45 8.74
N LEU A 115 -22.47 -5.40 10.03
CA LEU A 115 -22.53 -6.59 10.87
C LEU A 115 -23.71 -7.51 10.50
N ASN A 116 -24.92 -6.98 10.43
CA ASN A 116 -26.14 -7.79 10.27
C ASN A 116 -26.17 -8.47 8.91
N ASP A 117 -25.89 -7.75 7.82
CA ASP A 117 -25.86 -8.31 6.48
C ASP A 117 -24.78 -9.40 6.35
N THR A 118 -23.60 -9.18 6.95
CA THR A 118 -22.55 -10.21 6.96
C THR A 118 -22.98 -11.45 7.75
N LEU A 119 -23.66 -11.29 8.91
CA LEU A 119 -24.19 -12.41 9.67
C LEU A 119 -25.26 -13.19 8.87
N ASP A 120 -26.08 -12.50 8.09
CA ASP A 120 -27.11 -13.13 7.26
C ASP A 120 -26.48 -13.86 6.06
N ILE A 121 -25.39 -13.37 5.51
CA ILE A 121 -24.61 -14.08 4.51
C ILE A 121 -24.04 -15.37 5.09
N ILE A 122 -23.43 -15.35 6.29
CA ILE A 122 -22.92 -16.57 6.97
C ILE A 122 -24.03 -17.60 7.12
N ARG A 123 -25.20 -17.19 7.60
CA ARG A 123 -26.34 -18.08 7.86
C ARG A 123 -26.97 -18.65 6.60
N SER A 124 -27.11 -17.81 5.58
CA SER A 124 -27.82 -18.21 4.34
C SER A 124 -26.94 -18.94 3.36
N LYS A 125 -25.68 -18.53 3.22
CA LYS A 125 -24.74 -19.13 2.25
C LYS A 125 -23.86 -20.22 2.86
N LEU A 126 -23.86 -20.37 4.19
CA LEU A 126 -23.03 -21.33 4.91
C LEU A 126 -21.53 -21.17 4.55
N VAL A 127 -21.01 -19.97 4.64
CA VAL A 127 -19.62 -19.62 4.38
C VAL A 127 -18.95 -19.08 5.64
N ASN A 128 -17.61 -19.14 5.70
CA ASN A 128 -16.84 -18.57 6.80
C ASN A 128 -16.96 -17.04 6.89
N ALA A 129 -16.59 -16.48 8.02
CA ALA A 129 -16.77 -15.05 8.29
C ALA A 129 -15.97 -14.16 7.33
N GLU A 130 -14.76 -14.56 6.98
CA GLU A 130 -13.88 -13.83 6.07
C GLU A 130 -14.49 -13.71 4.67
N TRP A 131 -15.00 -14.83 4.13
CA TRP A 131 -15.66 -14.84 2.83
C TRP A 131 -16.98 -14.06 2.85
N ALA A 132 -17.76 -14.18 3.92
CA ALA A 132 -19.00 -13.41 4.09
C ALA A 132 -18.75 -11.88 4.04
N LEU A 133 -17.66 -11.41 4.67
CA LEU A 133 -17.22 -10.00 4.59
C LEU A 133 -16.85 -9.59 3.15
N SER A 134 -16.13 -10.45 2.42
CA SER A 134 -15.79 -10.18 1.01
C SER A 134 -17.06 -10.06 0.15
N LEU A 135 -18.04 -10.95 0.35
CA LEU A 135 -19.31 -10.90 -0.35
C LEU A 135 -20.12 -9.63 -0.02
N ARG A 136 -20.09 -9.19 1.24
CA ARG A 136 -20.76 -7.94 1.63
C ARG A 136 -20.07 -6.73 1.00
N LEU A 137 -18.74 -6.70 1.02
CA LEU A 137 -17.97 -5.62 0.36
C LEU A 137 -18.27 -5.55 -1.13
N GLU A 138 -18.31 -6.69 -1.80
CA GLU A 138 -18.65 -6.78 -3.22
C GLU A 138 -20.07 -6.25 -3.51
N GLN A 139 -21.04 -6.57 -2.66
CA GLN A 139 -22.39 -6.01 -2.75
C GLN A 139 -22.37 -4.49 -2.58
N THR A 140 -21.66 -3.99 -1.58
CA THR A 140 -21.51 -2.55 -1.34
C THR A 140 -20.88 -1.85 -2.55
N ARG A 141 -19.82 -2.41 -3.14
CA ARG A 141 -19.21 -1.84 -4.36
C ARG A 141 -20.23 -1.71 -5.48
N ARG A 142 -21.01 -2.76 -5.74
CA ARG A 142 -22.05 -2.74 -6.79
C ARG A 142 -23.17 -1.71 -6.52
N GLU A 143 -23.55 -1.53 -5.25
CA GLU A 143 -24.53 -0.52 -4.85
C GLU A 143 -24.01 0.90 -5.13
N PHE A 144 -22.74 1.17 -4.84
CA PHE A 144 -22.10 2.46 -5.05
C PHE A 144 -21.70 2.71 -6.52
N ASP A 145 -21.39 1.68 -7.29
CA ASP A 145 -21.09 1.82 -8.72
C ASP A 145 -22.29 2.31 -9.53
N GLN A 146 -23.52 2.13 -9.01
CA GLN A 146 -24.74 2.65 -9.61
C GLN A 146 -24.95 4.16 -9.35
N ILE A 147 -24.16 4.75 -8.46
CA ILE A 147 -24.25 6.16 -8.08
C ILE A 147 -23.18 6.94 -8.87
N ASP A 148 -23.59 7.89 -9.68
CA ASP A 148 -22.68 8.74 -10.44
C ASP A 148 -22.15 9.90 -9.57
N ASP A 149 -21.45 9.56 -8.48
CA ASP A 149 -20.82 10.50 -7.56
C ASP A 149 -19.41 10.01 -7.21
N ALA A 150 -18.40 10.78 -7.62
CA ALA A 150 -16.99 10.45 -7.37
C ALA A 150 -16.65 10.42 -5.87
N TYR A 151 -17.28 11.27 -5.06
CA TYR A 151 -17.06 11.31 -3.61
C TYR A 151 -17.56 10.03 -2.93
N LEU A 152 -18.74 9.55 -3.33
CA LEU A 152 -19.29 8.31 -2.78
C LEU A 152 -18.48 7.09 -3.20
N ARG A 153 -17.94 7.07 -4.43
CA ARG A 153 -17.04 5.99 -4.89
C ARG A 153 -15.75 5.91 -4.05
N GLU A 154 -15.24 7.04 -3.58
CA GLU A 154 -14.06 7.06 -2.71
C GLU A 154 -14.38 6.49 -1.32
N ARG A 155 -15.60 6.69 -0.81
CA ARG A 155 -16.05 6.11 0.46
C ARG A 155 -16.08 4.58 0.48
N VAL A 156 -16.21 3.93 -0.68
CA VAL A 156 -16.09 2.47 -0.78
C VAL A 156 -14.69 1.99 -0.40
N LYS A 157 -13.65 2.80 -0.63
CA LYS A 157 -12.28 2.47 -0.22
C LYS A 157 -12.17 2.43 1.30
N ASP A 158 -12.78 3.38 2.01
CA ASP A 158 -12.80 3.40 3.47
C ASP A 158 -13.48 2.15 4.03
N ILE A 159 -14.60 1.74 3.43
CA ILE A 159 -15.30 0.50 3.79
C ILE A 159 -14.40 -0.72 3.52
N ALA A 160 -13.70 -0.74 2.39
CA ALA A 160 -12.79 -1.83 2.05
C ALA A 160 -11.65 -1.95 3.07
N HIS A 161 -11.06 -0.84 3.50
CA HIS A 161 -10.00 -0.82 4.52
C HIS A 161 -10.50 -1.38 5.86
N VAL A 162 -11.70 -0.98 6.30
CA VAL A 162 -12.32 -1.50 7.53
C VAL A 162 -12.56 -3.00 7.42
N VAL A 163 -13.11 -3.48 6.30
CA VAL A 163 -13.37 -4.90 6.05
C VAL A 163 -12.07 -5.70 6.05
N GLN A 164 -11.05 -5.25 5.33
CA GLN A 164 -9.74 -5.90 5.28
C GLN A 164 -9.11 -6.02 6.68
N ARG A 165 -9.25 -4.97 7.50
CA ARG A 165 -8.75 -4.99 8.88
C ARG A 165 -9.44 -6.06 9.73
N VAL A 166 -10.78 -6.19 9.62
CA VAL A 166 -11.51 -7.25 10.30
C VAL A 166 -11.08 -8.64 9.79
N GLN A 167 -10.88 -8.79 8.48
CA GLN A 167 -10.43 -10.04 7.86
C GLN A 167 -9.02 -10.45 8.33
N ARG A 168 -8.06 -9.50 8.45
CA ARG A 168 -6.72 -9.77 9.00
C ARG A 168 -6.83 -10.35 10.41
N LEU A 169 -7.66 -9.75 11.25
CA LEU A 169 -7.85 -10.25 12.62
C LEU A 169 -8.52 -11.62 12.66
N LEU A 170 -9.51 -11.89 11.81
CA LEU A 170 -10.15 -13.20 11.67
C LEU A 170 -9.17 -14.29 11.23
N ALA A 171 -8.25 -13.95 10.33
CA ALA A 171 -7.19 -14.85 9.86
C ALA A 171 -6.13 -15.16 10.93
N GLY A 172 -6.24 -14.56 12.12
CA GLY A 172 -5.25 -14.72 13.20
C GLY A 172 -3.91 -14.05 12.89
N ARG A 173 -3.85 -13.27 11.82
CA ARG A 173 -2.68 -12.44 11.52
C ARG A 173 -2.82 -11.18 12.37
N ARG A 174 -1.89 -10.97 13.28
CA ARG A 174 -1.67 -9.64 13.84
C ARG A 174 -1.36 -8.73 12.66
N SER A 175 -1.77 -7.48 12.73
CA SER A 175 -1.47 -6.47 11.68
C SER A 175 0.03 -6.39 11.35
N ASP A 176 0.85 -6.96 12.21
CA ASP A 176 2.30 -6.90 12.18
C ASP A 176 2.97 -8.13 11.54
N ALA A 177 2.22 -9.20 11.21
CA ALA A 177 2.83 -10.48 10.82
C ALA A 177 3.73 -10.40 9.57
N SER A 178 3.50 -9.43 8.69
CA SER A 178 4.38 -9.18 7.54
C SER A 178 5.56 -8.25 7.88
N LEU A 179 5.48 -7.52 9.00
CA LEU A 179 6.55 -6.65 9.50
C LEU A 179 7.42 -7.37 10.54
N GLU A 180 6.86 -8.36 11.27
CA GLU A 180 7.60 -9.15 12.28
C GLU A 180 8.63 -10.09 11.62
N ASP A 181 8.39 -10.52 10.37
CA ASP A 181 9.30 -11.39 9.62
C ASP A 181 10.49 -10.64 8.98
N VAL A 182 10.52 -9.31 9.08
CA VAL A 182 11.64 -8.54 8.56
C VAL A 182 12.74 -8.49 9.62
N GLU A 183 13.76 -9.31 9.44
CA GLU A 183 15.04 -9.12 10.14
C GLU A 183 15.60 -7.76 9.74
N THR A 184 15.43 -6.78 10.62
CA THR A 184 15.88 -5.41 10.36
C THR A 184 17.39 -5.35 10.55
N VAL A 185 18.10 -5.28 9.43
CA VAL A 185 19.57 -5.17 9.38
C VAL A 185 20.00 -3.71 9.15
N ALA A 186 19.07 -2.78 9.02
CA ALA A 186 19.36 -1.42 8.58
C ALA A 186 18.96 -0.36 9.61
N ASP A 187 19.88 0.57 9.88
CA ASP A 187 19.64 1.70 10.80
C ASP A 187 18.61 2.71 10.26
N LYS A 188 18.42 2.79 8.93
CA LYS A 188 17.51 3.73 8.26
C LYS A 188 16.73 3.02 7.16
N VAL A 189 15.41 3.08 7.25
CA VAL A 189 14.51 2.35 6.38
C VAL A 189 13.75 3.29 5.44
N ILE A 190 13.73 2.98 4.16
CA ILE A 190 12.78 3.52 3.19
C ILE A 190 11.66 2.49 3.01
N LEU A 191 10.48 2.83 3.48
CA LEU A 191 9.31 1.97 3.36
C LEU A 191 8.72 2.10 1.95
N VAL A 192 8.62 1.00 1.22
CA VAL A 192 8.01 0.96 -0.12
C VAL A 192 6.78 0.08 -0.05
N VAL A 193 5.61 0.65 -0.29
CA VAL A 193 4.34 -0.07 -0.20
C VAL A 193 3.42 0.28 -1.39
N ASP A 194 2.51 -0.63 -1.72
CA ASP A 194 1.44 -0.39 -2.68
C ASP A 194 0.48 0.69 -2.18
N GLN A 195 -0.12 0.46 -1.02
CA GLN A 195 -0.99 1.39 -0.31
C GLN A 195 -0.70 1.30 1.18
N LEU A 196 -0.88 2.39 1.88
CA LEU A 196 -0.73 2.43 3.32
C LEU A 196 -1.98 3.06 3.95
N ASP A 197 -2.66 2.31 4.79
CA ASP A 197 -3.72 2.86 5.59
C ASP A 197 -3.14 3.64 6.79
N PRO A 198 -3.84 4.63 7.31
CA PRO A 198 -3.37 5.43 8.44
C PRO A 198 -2.99 4.62 9.67
N THR A 199 -3.67 3.50 9.87
CA THR A 199 -3.40 2.64 11.02
C THR A 199 -2.10 1.87 10.84
N GLY A 200 -1.84 1.36 9.63
CA GLY A 200 -0.57 0.71 9.29
C GLY A 200 0.59 1.68 9.48
N MET A 201 0.41 2.95 9.11
CA MET A 201 1.43 3.98 9.27
C MET A 201 1.76 4.26 10.74
N LEU A 202 0.75 4.34 11.59
CA LEU A 202 0.95 4.54 13.02
C LEU A 202 1.58 3.31 13.69
N GLN A 203 1.18 2.10 13.30
CA GLN A 203 1.80 0.87 13.79
C GLN A 203 3.27 0.75 13.39
N LEU A 204 3.62 1.19 12.17
CA LEU A 204 5.01 1.24 11.72
C LEU A 204 5.85 2.20 12.55
N ARG A 205 5.29 3.35 12.92
CA ARG A 205 5.97 4.31 13.79
C ARG A 205 6.19 3.79 15.22
N GLU A 206 5.32 2.92 15.72
CA GLU A 206 5.43 2.31 17.06
C GLU A 206 6.55 1.26 17.16
N ARG A 207 7.15 0.90 16.05
CA ARG A 207 8.27 -0.04 16.02
C ARG A 207 9.57 0.70 16.34
N ASP A 208 10.00 0.58 17.62
CA ASP A 208 11.28 1.12 18.11
C ASP A 208 12.51 0.52 17.39
N ASP A 209 12.31 -0.60 16.68
CA ASP A 209 13.35 -1.30 15.93
C ASP A 209 13.46 -0.83 14.47
N LEU A 210 12.57 0.08 14.00
CA LEU A 210 12.55 0.62 12.65
C LEU A 210 12.69 2.15 12.65
N ASP A 211 13.82 2.65 12.14
CA ASP A 211 13.99 4.07 11.85
C ASP A 211 13.51 4.37 10.43
N ILE A 212 12.21 4.66 10.26
CA ILE A 212 11.62 4.98 8.96
C ILE A 212 11.93 6.43 8.60
N VAL A 213 12.85 6.61 7.67
CA VAL A 213 13.33 7.93 7.22
C VAL A 213 12.71 8.39 5.90
N GLY A 214 11.99 7.52 5.19
CA GLY A 214 11.31 7.86 3.94
C GLY A 214 10.22 6.86 3.59
N ILE A 215 9.22 7.32 2.82
CA ILE A 215 8.08 6.51 2.40
C ILE A 215 7.86 6.65 0.90
N VAL A 216 7.61 5.53 0.24
CA VAL A 216 7.28 5.45 -1.19
C VAL A 216 6.00 4.65 -1.35
N LEU A 217 4.98 5.28 -1.91
CA LEU A 217 3.69 4.66 -2.20
C LEU A 217 3.54 4.47 -3.72
N GLU A 218 3.28 3.25 -4.17
CA GLU A 218 3.00 3.00 -5.59
C GLU A 218 1.67 3.63 -6.02
N GLU A 219 0.67 3.54 -5.15
CA GLU A 219 -0.65 4.10 -5.37
C GLU A 219 -0.91 5.26 -4.41
N GLY A 220 -1.84 6.11 -4.79
CA GLY A 220 -2.27 7.23 -3.96
C GLY A 220 -2.08 8.57 -4.65
N SER A 221 -2.56 9.60 -3.97
CA SER A 221 -2.44 11.00 -4.37
C SER A 221 -1.86 11.82 -3.22
N ILE A 222 -1.43 13.03 -3.51
CA ILE A 222 -0.97 13.99 -2.50
C ILE A 222 -2.06 14.36 -1.47
N THR A 223 -3.33 14.06 -1.78
CA THR A 223 -4.49 14.25 -0.89
C THR A 223 -4.93 12.96 -0.21
N SER A 224 -4.20 11.86 -0.39
CA SER A 224 -4.51 10.60 0.27
C SER A 224 -4.28 10.70 1.78
N HIS A 225 -4.96 9.86 2.54
CA HIS A 225 -4.79 9.80 4.00
C HIS A 225 -3.36 9.46 4.42
N ALA A 226 -2.68 8.60 3.65
CA ALA A 226 -1.25 8.30 3.87
C ALA A 226 -0.37 9.54 3.68
N ALA A 227 -0.66 10.38 2.67
CA ALA A 227 0.04 11.63 2.43
C ALA A 227 -0.15 12.64 3.59
N ILE A 228 -1.37 12.74 4.09
CA ILE A 228 -1.70 13.61 5.24
C ILE A 228 -0.94 13.19 6.50
N LEU A 229 -0.88 11.88 6.77
CA LEU A 229 -0.12 11.35 7.91
C LEU A 229 1.39 11.50 7.74
N ALA A 230 1.91 11.25 6.54
CA ALA A 230 3.32 11.48 6.23
C ALA A 230 3.72 12.94 6.51
N HIS A 231 2.83 13.88 6.18
CA HIS A 231 3.01 15.28 6.50
C HIS A 231 3.05 15.50 8.02
N GLY A 232 2.16 14.88 8.80
CA GLY A 232 2.16 14.97 10.26
C GLY A 232 3.40 14.35 10.92
N PHE A 233 4.03 13.37 10.26
CA PHE A 233 5.25 12.73 10.74
C PHE A 233 6.54 13.39 10.24
N GLU A 234 6.43 14.37 9.35
CA GLU A 234 7.58 15.06 8.74
C GLU A 234 8.55 14.10 8.03
N ILE A 235 8.03 13.01 7.43
CA ILE A 235 8.83 12.01 6.73
C ILE A 235 8.77 12.27 5.21
N PRO A 236 9.92 12.46 4.53
CA PRO A 236 9.98 12.59 3.08
C PRO A 236 9.20 11.47 2.38
N THR A 237 8.19 11.84 1.57
CA THR A 237 7.25 10.87 1.03
C THR A 237 6.95 11.14 -0.44
N LEU A 238 7.05 10.10 -1.24
CA LEU A 238 6.62 10.07 -2.64
C LEU A 238 5.37 9.19 -2.79
N VAL A 239 4.41 9.64 -3.59
CA VAL A 239 3.20 8.89 -3.94
C VAL A 239 3.10 8.71 -5.46
N GLY A 240 2.41 7.67 -5.90
CA GLY A 240 2.23 7.38 -7.32
C GLY A 240 3.51 6.91 -8.01
N VAL A 241 4.45 6.31 -7.28
CA VAL A 241 5.70 5.77 -7.82
C VAL A 241 5.43 4.39 -8.42
N THR A 242 4.83 4.39 -9.59
CA THR A 242 4.42 3.15 -10.27
C THR A 242 5.60 2.24 -10.56
N GLY A 243 5.48 0.95 -10.25
CA GLY A 243 6.50 -0.07 -10.49
C GLY A 243 7.62 -0.09 -9.45
N ALA A 244 7.54 0.71 -8.39
CA ALA A 244 8.58 0.73 -7.36
C ALA A 244 8.82 -0.64 -6.73
N ARG A 245 7.77 -1.43 -6.50
CA ARG A 245 7.88 -2.77 -5.91
C ARG A 245 8.39 -3.83 -6.88
N GLU A 246 8.28 -3.60 -8.17
CA GLU A 246 8.83 -4.49 -9.21
C GLU A 246 10.32 -4.24 -9.45
N GLU A 247 10.73 -2.98 -9.37
CA GLU A 247 12.11 -2.54 -9.64
C GLU A 247 13.02 -2.62 -8.40
N LEU A 248 12.45 -2.55 -7.19
CA LEU A 248 13.20 -2.52 -5.94
C LEU A 248 13.23 -3.87 -5.24
N HIS A 249 14.28 -4.07 -4.43
CA HIS A 249 14.44 -5.27 -3.61
C HIS A 249 14.71 -4.91 -2.15
N ASN A 250 14.24 -5.76 -1.23
CA ASN A 250 14.58 -5.61 0.19
C ASN A 250 16.10 -5.55 0.38
N GLY A 251 16.55 -4.59 1.17
CA GLY A 251 17.97 -4.39 1.45
C GLY A 251 18.71 -3.49 0.44
N GLN A 252 18.07 -3.08 -0.67
CA GLN A 252 18.65 -2.13 -1.62
C GLN A 252 18.73 -0.73 -1.00
N ARG A 253 19.81 0.00 -1.25
CA ARG A 253 19.93 1.40 -0.82
C ARG A 253 19.38 2.32 -1.89
N VAL A 254 18.54 3.27 -1.48
CA VAL A 254 17.92 4.26 -2.36
C VAL A 254 17.89 5.64 -1.70
N LEU A 255 17.69 6.67 -2.52
CA LEU A 255 17.48 8.05 -2.09
C LEU A 255 16.06 8.49 -2.48
N VAL A 256 15.24 8.79 -1.49
CA VAL A 256 13.97 9.50 -1.69
C VAL A 256 14.29 10.99 -1.82
N ASN A 257 14.12 11.55 -3.00
CA ASN A 257 14.27 12.97 -3.27
C ASN A 257 12.86 13.55 -3.58
N ALA A 258 12.11 13.81 -2.51
CA ALA A 258 10.75 14.31 -2.63
C ALA A 258 10.71 15.77 -3.11
N ASP A 259 11.80 16.54 -2.96
CA ASP A 259 11.88 17.90 -3.47
C ASP A 259 11.91 17.92 -5.02
N GLU A 260 12.48 16.90 -5.63
CA GLU A 260 12.54 16.74 -7.09
C GLU A 260 11.58 15.69 -7.65
N ASN A 261 10.65 15.16 -6.83
CA ASN A 261 9.65 14.17 -7.22
C ASN A 261 10.24 12.87 -7.80
N ARG A 262 11.34 12.39 -7.24
CA ARG A 262 12.01 11.18 -7.74
C ARG A 262 12.58 10.30 -6.64
N LEU A 263 12.58 9.01 -6.91
CA LEU A 263 13.27 7.97 -6.15
C LEU A 263 14.53 7.57 -6.95
N GLU A 264 15.70 7.79 -6.40
CA GLU A 264 16.99 7.45 -7.03
C GLU A 264 17.43 6.06 -6.57
N LEU A 265 17.84 5.21 -7.55
CA LEU A 265 18.15 3.80 -7.35
C LEU A 265 19.65 3.57 -7.10
#